data_b9e1d01a47ebe64c41b9d5cb8c6f06f3
#
_entry.id   b9e1d01a47ebe64c41b9d5cb8c6f06f3
#
_cell.length_a   1.000
_cell.length_b   1.000
_cell.length_c   1.000
_cell.angle_alpha   90.00
_cell.angle_beta   90.00
_cell.angle_gamma   90.00
#
_symmetry.space_group_name_H-M   'P 1'
#
loop_
_entity.id
_entity.type
_entity.pdbx_description
1 polymer ?
#
loop_
_entity_poly.entity_id
_entity_poly.type
_entity_poly.pdbx_seq_one_letter_code
_entity_poly.pdbx_strand_id
1 'polypeptide(L)'
;MKCLIYTRVSTDWQTPENQIAQLKEYAAKQEWQIVDVKVDICSGSKSADDRTGLKSVFEMARQRRFDVLLFWSLDRFSREGSRKTLEYLSRLDSYGVKWHSFTEEYISSLGIFADAIISLMACLAKQERIRISERTKAGLARIRAKGTQIGRPKTDVELIQRAKALRANGLSYAAIGRELELSKARAYQLCNEQ
;
A
#
# COMPACT_ATOMS: atom_id res chain seq x y z
N MET A 1 15.50 -27.74 -0.47
CA MET A 1 14.98 -26.47 0.07
C MET A 1 13.51 -26.62 0.38
N LYS A 2 13.00 -26.00 1.48
CA LYS A 2 11.59 -25.96 1.81
C LYS A 2 10.90 -24.85 0.99
N CYS A 3 9.88 -25.20 0.23
CA CYS A 3 9.17 -24.30 -0.69
C CYS A 3 7.76 -24.01 -0.18
N LEU A 4 7.38 -22.73 -0.12
CA LEU A 4 6.01 -22.30 0.03
C LEU A 4 5.49 -21.81 -1.33
N ILE A 5 4.34 -22.32 -1.76
CA ILE A 5 3.69 -21.86 -2.99
C ILE A 5 2.67 -20.79 -2.63
N TYR A 6 2.70 -19.67 -3.33
CA TYR A 6 1.66 -18.64 -3.25
C TYR A 6 1.07 -18.35 -4.61
N THR A 7 -0.25 -18.34 -4.69
CA THR A 7 -0.97 -17.90 -5.89
C THR A 7 -2.15 -17.02 -5.53
N ARG A 8 -2.46 -16.11 -6.45
CA ARG A 8 -3.63 -15.25 -6.37
C ARG A 8 -4.47 -15.42 -7.63
N VAL A 9 -5.75 -15.69 -7.46
CA VAL A 9 -6.71 -15.83 -8.55
C VAL A 9 -7.80 -14.77 -8.45
N SER A 10 -8.28 -14.31 -9.61
CA SER A 10 -9.50 -13.53 -9.70
C SER A 10 -10.70 -14.49 -9.71
N THR A 11 -11.85 -14.05 -9.21
CA THR A 11 -13.10 -14.82 -9.18
C THR A 11 -13.63 -15.21 -10.57
N ASP A 12 -13.07 -14.64 -11.64
CA ASP A 12 -13.49 -14.89 -13.01
C ASP A 12 -12.59 -15.91 -13.71
N TRP A 13 -13.11 -17.14 -13.85
CA TRP A 13 -12.79 -18.15 -14.87
C TRP A 13 -11.40 -18.81 -14.94
N GLN A 14 -10.45 -18.52 -14.08
CA GLN A 14 -9.19 -19.29 -14.03
C GLN A 14 -9.20 -20.21 -12.82
N THR A 15 -9.28 -21.52 -13.07
CA THR A 15 -9.15 -22.54 -12.03
C THR A 15 -7.76 -22.46 -11.41
N PRO A 16 -7.63 -22.13 -10.10
CA PRO A 16 -6.33 -22.07 -9.43
C PRO A 16 -5.58 -23.39 -9.49
N GLU A 17 -6.31 -24.50 -9.70
CA GLU A 17 -5.78 -25.86 -9.75
C GLU A 17 -4.71 -26.02 -10.83
N ASN A 18 -4.92 -25.46 -12.04
CA ASN A 18 -3.96 -25.57 -13.14
C ASN A 18 -2.64 -24.85 -12.82
N GLN A 19 -2.71 -23.64 -12.24
CA GLN A 19 -1.52 -22.91 -11.82
C GLN A 19 -0.79 -23.63 -10.69
N ILE A 20 -1.54 -24.11 -9.70
CA ILE A 20 -0.98 -24.86 -8.56
C ILE A 20 -0.33 -26.15 -9.04
N ALA A 21 -0.94 -26.86 -9.98
CA ALA A 21 -0.37 -28.10 -10.53
C ALA A 21 0.99 -27.84 -11.21
N GLN A 22 1.08 -26.80 -12.05
CA GLN A 22 2.32 -26.42 -12.72
C GLN A 22 3.40 -25.96 -11.72
N LEU A 23 3.02 -25.17 -10.70
CA LEU A 23 3.96 -24.76 -9.65
C LEU A 23 4.48 -25.95 -8.82
N LYS A 24 3.61 -26.93 -8.54
CA LYS A 24 4.02 -28.18 -7.86
C LYS A 24 4.97 -29.01 -8.72
N GLU A 25 4.68 -29.14 -10.01
CA GLU A 25 5.56 -29.84 -10.95
C GLU A 25 6.93 -29.15 -11.05
N TYR A 26 6.93 -27.82 -11.12
CA TYR A 26 8.16 -27.04 -11.13
C TYR A 26 8.97 -27.25 -9.84
N ALA A 27 8.34 -27.15 -8.68
CA ALA A 27 8.99 -27.39 -7.39
C ALA A 27 9.57 -28.81 -7.29
N ALA A 28 8.87 -29.81 -7.83
CA ALA A 28 9.37 -31.18 -7.88
C ALA A 28 10.61 -31.31 -8.79
N LYS A 29 10.62 -30.68 -9.98
CA LYS A 29 11.80 -30.63 -10.87
C LYS A 29 13.01 -29.95 -10.23
N GLN A 30 12.78 -28.99 -9.33
CA GLN A 30 13.85 -28.32 -8.57
C GLN A 30 14.23 -29.05 -7.28
N GLU A 31 13.66 -30.23 -7.03
CA GLU A 31 13.83 -31.01 -5.80
C GLU A 31 13.48 -30.20 -4.52
N TRP A 32 12.50 -29.30 -4.61
CA TRP A 32 12.02 -28.53 -3.47
C TRP A 32 10.91 -29.26 -2.72
N GLN A 33 11.03 -29.32 -1.40
CA GLN A 33 10.00 -29.85 -0.52
C GLN A 33 8.90 -28.81 -0.30
N ILE A 34 7.71 -29.04 -0.83
CA ILE A 34 6.56 -28.15 -0.63
C ILE A 34 6.07 -28.29 0.80
N VAL A 35 6.10 -27.20 1.58
CA VAL A 35 5.62 -27.16 2.97
C VAL A 35 4.18 -26.72 3.09
N ASP A 36 3.71 -25.84 2.18
CA ASP A 36 2.33 -25.36 2.16
C ASP A 36 2.00 -24.69 0.82
N VAL A 37 0.70 -24.48 0.57
CA VAL A 37 0.18 -23.75 -0.60
C VAL A 37 -0.81 -22.70 -0.09
N LYS A 38 -0.54 -21.43 -0.32
CA LYS A 38 -1.42 -20.31 0.04
C LYS A 38 -2.08 -19.75 -1.20
N VAL A 39 -3.40 -19.57 -1.13
CA VAL A 39 -4.23 -19.07 -2.22
C VAL A 39 -5.02 -17.87 -1.72
N ASP A 40 -4.94 -16.76 -2.42
CA ASP A 40 -5.84 -15.62 -2.23
C ASP A 40 -6.81 -15.53 -3.41
N ILE A 41 -8.10 -15.55 -3.11
CA ILE A 41 -9.17 -15.33 -4.08
C ILE A 41 -9.64 -13.89 -3.94
N CYS A 42 -9.23 -13.03 -4.87
CA CYS A 42 -9.54 -11.60 -4.82
C CYS A 42 -10.36 -11.18 -6.03
N SER A 43 -11.61 -10.74 -5.83
CA SER A 43 -12.31 -9.94 -6.84
C SER A 43 -11.58 -8.61 -7.04
N GLY A 44 -11.66 -8.03 -8.25
CA GLY A 44 -10.84 -6.89 -8.67
C GLY A 44 -10.92 -5.60 -7.83
N SER A 45 -11.79 -5.54 -6.82
CA SER A 45 -12.04 -4.36 -5.98
C SER A 45 -11.51 -4.48 -4.53
N LYS A 46 -10.95 -5.63 -4.12
CA LYS A 46 -10.50 -5.81 -2.74
C LYS A 46 -9.06 -5.32 -2.54
N SER A 47 -8.84 -4.55 -1.47
CA SER A 47 -7.53 -4.03 -1.06
C SER A 47 -6.61 -5.14 -0.54
N ALA A 48 -5.31 -4.82 -0.43
CA ALA A 48 -4.28 -5.72 0.11
C ALA A 48 -4.58 -6.22 1.54
N ASP A 49 -5.37 -5.47 2.29
CA ASP A 49 -5.74 -5.84 3.67
C ASP A 49 -6.61 -7.10 3.75
N ASP A 50 -7.26 -7.49 2.67
CA ASP A 50 -8.08 -8.71 2.60
C ASP A 50 -7.30 -9.96 2.18
N ARG A 51 -5.98 -9.88 1.95
CA ARG A 51 -5.14 -11.01 1.51
C ARG A 51 -4.65 -11.83 2.70
N THR A 52 -5.49 -12.70 3.19
CA THR A 52 -5.14 -13.58 4.33
C THR A 52 -4.01 -14.55 3.98
N GLY A 53 -3.96 -15.05 2.74
CA GLY A 53 -2.88 -15.90 2.23
C GLY A 53 -1.54 -15.20 2.23
N LEU A 54 -1.44 -13.99 1.68
CA LEU A 54 -0.21 -13.21 1.67
C LEU A 54 0.25 -12.82 3.09
N LYS A 55 -0.67 -12.46 3.98
CA LYS A 55 -0.34 -12.21 5.40
C LYS A 55 0.26 -13.47 6.05
N SER A 56 -0.33 -14.63 5.80
CA SER A 56 0.20 -15.91 6.28
C SER A 56 1.59 -16.21 5.72
N VAL A 57 1.84 -15.92 4.43
CA VAL A 57 3.17 -16.06 3.83
C VAL A 57 4.21 -15.25 4.60
N PHE A 58 3.96 -13.97 4.89
CA PHE A 58 4.91 -13.13 5.62
C PHE A 58 5.11 -13.56 7.07
N GLU A 59 4.05 -14.05 7.74
CA GLU A 59 4.19 -14.58 9.09
C GLU A 59 5.04 -15.86 9.12
N MET A 60 4.82 -16.77 8.17
CA MET A 60 5.64 -17.97 8.02
C MET A 60 7.11 -17.65 7.63
N ALA A 61 7.30 -16.62 6.78
CA ALA A 61 8.63 -16.14 6.41
C ALA A 61 9.38 -15.56 7.63
N ARG A 62 8.71 -14.74 8.45
CA ARG A 62 9.27 -14.21 9.69
C ARG A 62 9.70 -15.32 10.65
N GLN A 63 8.94 -16.41 10.69
CA GLN A 63 9.24 -17.62 11.48
C GLN A 63 10.25 -18.55 10.81
N ARG A 64 10.76 -18.23 9.61
CA ARG A 64 11.67 -19.04 8.81
C ARG A 64 11.18 -20.49 8.60
N ARG A 65 9.89 -20.66 8.36
CA ARG A 65 9.28 -21.98 8.16
C ARG A 65 9.53 -22.55 6.77
N PHE A 66 10.01 -21.75 5.83
CA PHE A 66 10.36 -22.13 4.47
C PHE A 66 11.57 -21.31 3.98
N ASP A 67 12.25 -21.81 2.95
CA ASP A 67 13.47 -21.22 2.41
C ASP A 67 13.20 -20.41 1.14
N VAL A 68 12.20 -20.81 0.33
CA VAL A 68 11.87 -20.19 -0.94
C VAL A 68 10.36 -20.03 -1.11
N LEU A 69 9.93 -18.82 -1.55
CA LEU A 69 8.57 -18.53 -1.98
C LEU A 69 8.49 -18.69 -3.51
N LEU A 70 7.66 -19.62 -3.97
CA LEU A 70 7.35 -19.82 -5.38
C LEU A 70 5.99 -19.22 -5.71
N PHE A 71 5.92 -18.34 -6.70
CA PHE A 71 4.67 -17.76 -7.18
C PHE A 71 4.61 -17.75 -8.71
N TRP A 72 3.40 -17.56 -9.25
CA TRP A 72 3.17 -17.67 -10.70
C TRP A 72 3.88 -16.57 -11.48
N SER A 73 3.62 -15.30 -11.16
CA SER A 73 4.18 -14.12 -11.81
C SER A 73 4.15 -12.92 -10.85
N LEU A 74 4.93 -11.88 -11.12
CA LEU A 74 4.97 -10.69 -10.27
C LEU A 74 3.62 -9.96 -10.19
N ASP A 75 2.86 -9.93 -11.28
CA ASP A 75 1.51 -9.33 -11.29
C ASP A 75 0.49 -10.15 -10.49
N ARG A 76 0.69 -11.47 -10.41
CA ARG A 76 -0.10 -12.36 -9.54
C ARG A 76 0.35 -12.29 -8.08
N PHE A 77 1.62 -12.05 -7.84
CA PHE A 77 2.13 -11.82 -6.49
C PHE A 77 1.64 -10.49 -5.91
N SER A 78 1.71 -9.38 -6.70
CA SER A 78 1.22 -8.08 -6.24
C SER A 78 0.61 -7.25 -7.38
N ARG A 79 -0.64 -6.75 -7.19
CA ARG A 79 -1.29 -5.78 -8.08
C ARG A 79 -1.10 -4.32 -7.66
N GLU A 80 -0.44 -4.09 -6.54
CA GLU A 80 -0.32 -2.76 -5.93
C GLU A 80 0.77 -1.89 -6.58
N GLY A 81 1.23 -2.33 -7.76
CA GLY A 81 2.28 -1.67 -8.53
C GLY A 81 3.69 -2.09 -8.11
N SER A 82 4.66 -1.75 -8.95
CA SER A 82 6.06 -2.18 -8.83
C SER A 82 6.69 -1.80 -7.49
N ARG A 83 6.33 -0.65 -6.92
CA ARG A 83 6.83 -0.22 -5.62
C ARG A 83 6.46 -1.19 -4.50
N LYS A 84 5.17 -1.57 -4.43
CA LYS A 84 4.69 -2.44 -3.35
C LYS A 84 5.22 -3.85 -3.51
N THR A 85 5.33 -4.31 -4.77
CA THR A 85 5.97 -5.58 -5.10
C THR A 85 7.41 -5.63 -4.58
N LEU A 86 8.19 -4.56 -4.81
CA LEU A 86 9.56 -4.45 -4.28
C LEU A 86 9.63 -4.44 -2.75
N GLU A 87 8.71 -3.72 -2.09
CA GLU A 87 8.63 -3.73 -0.62
C GLU A 87 8.41 -5.16 -0.09
N TYR A 88 7.55 -5.93 -0.76
CA TYR A 88 7.29 -7.33 -0.39
C TYR A 88 8.50 -8.23 -0.64
N LEU A 89 9.16 -8.12 -1.80
CA LEU A 89 10.35 -8.90 -2.12
C LEU A 89 11.51 -8.56 -1.16
N SER A 90 11.77 -7.29 -0.91
CA SER A 90 12.78 -6.84 0.06
C SER A 90 12.48 -7.31 1.48
N ARG A 91 11.19 -7.40 1.85
CA ARG A 91 10.79 -7.95 3.15
C ARG A 91 11.07 -9.44 3.25
N LEU A 92 10.84 -10.23 2.19
CA LEU A 92 11.22 -11.65 2.15
C LEU A 92 12.74 -11.82 2.29
N ASP A 93 13.52 -11.03 1.55
CA ASP A 93 14.99 -11.04 1.64
C ASP A 93 15.48 -10.70 3.06
N SER A 94 14.85 -9.73 3.74
CA SER A 94 15.18 -9.37 5.13
C SER A 94 14.93 -10.51 6.13
N TYR A 95 14.01 -11.42 5.81
CA TYR A 95 13.76 -12.63 6.59
C TYR A 95 14.68 -13.80 6.20
N GLY A 96 15.52 -13.60 5.17
CA GLY A 96 16.40 -14.64 4.61
C GLY A 96 15.66 -15.65 3.74
N VAL A 97 14.45 -15.32 3.29
CA VAL A 97 13.64 -16.16 2.40
C VAL A 97 13.89 -15.76 0.95
N LYS A 98 14.27 -16.71 0.12
CA LYS A 98 14.42 -16.54 -1.32
C LYS A 98 13.06 -16.53 -2.01
N TRP A 99 13.00 -16.01 -3.22
CA TRP A 99 11.77 -15.98 -4.00
C TRP A 99 12.04 -16.31 -5.46
N HIS A 100 11.05 -16.90 -6.12
CA HIS A 100 11.13 -17.31 -7.51
C HIS A 100 9.78 -17.09 -8.21
N SER A 101 9.81 -16.44 -9.38
CA SER A 101 8.68 -16.28 -10.28
C SER A 101 8.70 -17.38 -11.34
N PHE A 102 7.60 -18.10 -11.49
CA PHE A 102 7.52 -19.21 -12.44
C PHE A 102 7.53 -18.74 -13.90
N THR A 103 6.81 -17.68 -14.22
CA THR A 103 6.75 -17.18 -15.61
C THR A 103 7.90 -16.25 -15.96
N GLU A 104 8.53 -15.64 -14.97
CA GLU A 104 9.69 -14.76 -15.14
C GLU A 104 10.91 -15.39 -14.45
N GLU A 105 11.38 -16.54 -14.95
CA GLU A 105 12.49 -17.30 -14.34
C GLU A 105 13.78 -16.48 -14.19
N TYR A 106 13.99 -15.51 -15.09
CA TYR A 106 15.11 -14.57 -15.01
C TYR A 106 14.97 -13.58 -13.84
N ILE A 107 13.76 -13.41 -13.29
CA ILE A 107 13.48 -12.60 -12.11
C ILE A 107 13.36 -13.51 -10.89
N SER A 108 14.50 -13.84 -10.30
CA SER A 108 14.58 -14.70 -9.13
C SER A 108 15.68 -14.25 -8.19
N SER A 109 15.44 -14.29 -6.89
CA SER A 109 16.48 -14.04 -5.89
C SER A 109 17.51 -15.19 -5.79
N LEU A 110 17.30 -16.25 -6.54
CA LEU A 110 18.24 -17.38 -6.68
C LEU A 110 19.22 -17.18 -7.83
N GLY A 111 18.96 -16.23 -8.73
CA GLY A 111 19.80 -16.00 -9.92
C GLY A 111 20.96 -15.04 -9.67
N ILE A 112 22.00 -15.14 -10.51
CA ILE A 112 23.20 -14.27 -10.46
C ILE A 112 22.88 -12.80 -10.75
N PHE A 113 21.75 -12.50 -11.38
CA PHE A 113 21.30 -11.13 -11.71
C PHE A 113 20.30 -10.57 -10.70
N ALA A 114 20.01 -11.26 -9.60
CA ALA A 114 19.00 -10.86 -8.63
C ALA A 114 19.18 -9.41 -8.15
N ASP A 115 20.41 -9.05 -7.73
CA ASP A 115 20.71 -7.71 -7.22
C ASP A 115 20.57 -6.63 -8.28
N ALA A 116 20.95 -6.92 -9.52
CA ALA A 116 20.81 -5.98 -10.64
C ALA A 116 19.33 -5.74 -10.97
N ILE A 117 18.51 -6.78 -10.97
CA ILE A 117 17.07 -6.69 -11.23
C ILE A 117 16.39 -5.94 -10.11
N ILE A 118 16.67 -6.23 -8.84
CA ILE A 118 16.14 -5.52 -7.67
C ILE A 118 16.51 -4.04 -7.75
N SER A 119 17.77 -3.72 -8.09
CA SER A 119 18.25 -2.34 -8.25
C SER A 119 17.52 -1.60 -9.38
N LEU A 120 17.35 -2.24 -10.52
CA LEU A 120 16.59 -1.67 -11.65
C LEU A 120 15.14 -1.40 -11.29
N MET A 121 14.47 -2.36 -10.66
CA MET A 121 13.09 -2.21 -10.21
C MET A 121 12.95 -1.09 -9.17
N ALA A 122 13.91 -0.94 -8.24
CA ALA A 122 13.94 0.17 -7.29
C ALA A 122 14.09 1.54 -8.00
N CYS A 123 14.92 1.61 -9.03
CA CYS A 123 15.08 2.81 -9.86
C CYS A 123 13.78 3.18 -10.58
N LEU A 124 13.10 2.20 -11.21
CA LEU A 124 11.81 2.40 -11.87
C LEU A 124 10.73 2.87 -10.89
N ALA A 125 10.66 2.28 -9.70
CA ALA A 125 9.74 2.70 -8.65
C ALA A 125 10.01 4.14 -8.18
N LYS A 126 11.27 4.56 -8.09
CA LYS A 126 11.66 5.95 -7.79
C LYS A 126 11.20 6.91 -8.88
N GLN A 127 11.41 6.56 -10.15
CA GLN A 127 10.98 7.40 -11.28
C GLN A 127 9.46 7.58 -11.31
N GLU A 128 8.70 6.51 -11.05
CA GLU A 128 7.24 6.59 -11.01
C GLU A 128 6.76 7.53 -9.89
N ARG A 129 7.39 7.52 -8.71
CA ARG A 129 7.10 8.52 -7.65
C ARG A 129 7.33 9.95 -8.11
N ILE A 130 8.43 10.21 -8.82
CA ILE A 130 8.74 11.55 -9.35
C ILE A 130 7.65 11.97 -10.33
N ARG A 131 7.26 11.12 -11.28
CA ARG A 131 6.19 11.39 -12.25
C ARG A 131 4.84 11.67 -11.58
N ILE A 132 4.48 10.88 -10.56
CA ILE A 132 3.24 11.12 -9.80
C ILE A 132 3.30 12.47 -9.09
N SER A 133 4.43 12.80 -8.45
CA SER A 133 4.63 14.10 -7.79
C SER A 133 4.51 15.27 -8.76
N GLU A 134 5.16 15.18 -9.92
CA GLU A 134 5.10 16.20 -10.97
C GLU A 134 3.67 16.38 -11.50
N ARG A 135 2.95 15.28 -11.76
CA ARG A 135 1.54 15.34 -12.19
C ARG A 135 0.66 16.00 -11.14
N THR A 136 0.87 15.65 -9.87
CA THR A 136 0.12 16.25 -8.75
C THR A 136 0.42 17.75 -8.62
N LYS A 137 1.70 18.15 -8.68
CA LYS A 137 2.10 19.56 -8.66
C LYS A 137 1.51 20.35 -9.82
N ALA A 138 1.55 19.80 -11.04
CA ALA A 138 0.94 20.43 -12.20
C ALA A 138 -0.60 20.55 -12.06
N GLY A 139 -1.25 19.53 -11.52
CA GLY A 139 -2.68 19.59 -11.20
C GLY A 139 -3.02 20.68 -10.19
N LEU A 140 -2.29 20.76 -9.09
CA LEU A 140 -2.44 21.79 -8.07
C LEU A 140 -2.19 23.21 -8.62
N ALA A 141 -1.14 23.37 -9.45
CA ALA A 141 -0.85 24.65 -10.11
C ALA A 141 -2.00 25.10 -11.00
N ARG A 142 -2.60 24.18 -11.77
CA ARG A 142 -3.78 24.48 -12.61
C ARG A 142 -4.99 24.91 -11.79
N ILE A 143 -5.25 24.25 -10.66
CA ILE A 143 -6.37 24.59 -9.77
C ILE A 143 -6.15 25.96 -9.14
N ARG A 144 -4.92 26.27 -8.70
CA ARG A 144 -4.54 27.60 -8.18
C ARG A 144 -4.73 28.70 -9.22
N ALA A 145 -4.30 28.44 -10.46
CA ALA A 145 -4.47 29.39 -11.56
C ALA A 145 -5.95 29.70 -11.88
N LYS A 146 -6.86 28.74 -11.59
CA LYS A 146 -8.31 28.94 -11.69
C LYS A 146 -8.91 29.67 -10.47
N GLY A 147 -8.10 30.12 -9.51
CA GLY A 147 -8.58 30.81 -8.31
C GLY A 147 -9.27 29.90 -7.29
N THR A 148 -9.26 28.58 -7.50
CA THR A 148 -9.89 27.64 -6.56
C THR A 148 -9.03 27.47 -5.32
N GLN A 149 -9.61 27.69 -4.14
CA GLN A 149 -8.92 27.49 -2.87
C GLN A 149 -8.60 26.01 -2.69
N ILE A 150 -7.31 25.71 -2.41
CA ILE A 150 -6.85 24.37 -2.11
C ILE A 150 -6.62 24.27 -0.60
N GLY A 151 -7.13 23.20 0.02
CA GLY A 151 -7.02 22.96 1.44
C GLY A 151 -8.33 23.14 2.19
N ARG A 152 -8.23 23.25 3.51
CA ARG A 152 -9.41 23.46 4.36
C ARG A 152 -10.07 24.80 4.03
N PRO A 153 -11.39 24.85 3.84
CA PRO A 153 -12.11 26.10 3.66
C PRO A 153 -11.79 27.09 4.79
N LYS A 154 -11.64 28.37 4.45
CA LYS A 154 -11.50 29.41 5.48
C LYS A 154 -12.74 29.42 6.36
N THR A 155 -12.54 29.70 7.62
CA THR A 155 -13.65 29.89 8.55
C THR A 155 -14.46 31.12 8.12
N ASP A 156 -15.76 31.00 8.25
CA ASP A 156 -16.67 32.11 7.96
C ASP A 156 -16.29 33.35 8.79
N VAL A 157 -16.13 34.48 8.11
CA VAL A 157 -15.79 35.76 8.73
C VAL A 157 -16.86 36.20 9.72
N GLU A 158 -18.13 35.96 9.41
CA GLU A 158 -19.23 36.28 10.32
C GLU A 158 -19.15 35.48 11.62
N LEU A 159 -18.78 34.20 11.54
CA LEU A 159 -18.61 33.35 12.71
C LEU A 159 -17.46 33.86 13.59
N ILE A 160 -16.36 34.31 12.98
CA ILE A 160 -15.20 34.90 13.70
C ILE A 160 -15.62 36.18 14.41
N GLN A 161 -16.35 37.06 13.71
CA GLN A 161 -16.85 38.34 14.27
C GLN A 161 -17.82 38.10 15.42
N ARG A 162 -18.76 37.18 15.28
CA ARG A 162 -19.67 36.79 16.37
C ARG A 162 -18.94 36.26 17.59
N ALA A 163 -17.94 35.38 17.39
CA ALA A 163 -17.16 34.89 18.50
C ALA A 163 -16.41 36.01 19.23
N LYS A 164 -15.79 36.93 18.50
CA LYS A 164 -15.11 38.11 19.06
C LYS A 164 -16.03 39.04 19.80
N ALA A 165 -17.22 39.32 19.25
CA ALA A 165 -18.23 40.15 19.90
C ALA A 165 -18.74 39.55 21.23
N LEU A 166 -19.02 38.23 21.23
CA LEU A 166 -19.40 37.53 22.45
C LEU A 166 -18.30 37.56 23.51
N ARG A 167 -17.04 37.51 23.07
CA ARG A 167 -15.88 37.63 23.96
C ARG A 167 -15.75 39.03 24.54
N ALA A 168 -15.94 40.06 23.73
CA ALA A 168 -15.95 41.46 24.17
C ALA A 168 -17.03 41.74 25.22
N ASN A 169 -18.18 41.04 25.10
CA ASN A 169 -19.26 41.11 26.09
C ASN A 169 -18.98 40.29 27.37
N GLY A 170 -17.75 39.79 27.56
CA GLY A 170 -17.30 39.14 28.77
C GLY A 170 -17.61 37.63 28.89
N LEU A 171 -18.18 36.99 27.84
CA LEU A 171 -18.48 35.57 27.90
C LEU A 171 -17.20 34.74 27.96
N SER A 172 -17.26 33.64 28.71
CA SER A 172 -16.17 32.65 28.73
C SER A 172 -16.13 31.83 27.42
N TYR A 173 -14.96 31.31 27.04
CA TYR A 173 -14.83 30.48 25.84
C TYR A 173 -15.74 29.23 25.84
N ALA A 174 -16.06 28.70 27.03
CA ALA A 174 -17.01 27.60 27.17
C ALA A 174 -18.46 28.05 26.88
N ALA A 175 -18.83 29.27 27.31
CA ALA A 175 -20.13 29.86 27.00
C ALA A 175 -20.28 30.20 25.51
N ILE A 176 -19.23 30.79 24.91
CA ILE A 176 -19.17 31.09 23.46
C ILE A 176 -19.26 29.78 22.65
N GLY A 177 -18.58 28.73 23.09
CA GLY A 177 -18.67 27.43 22.43
C GLY A 177 -20.09 26.86 22.44
N ARG A 178 -20.81 26.96 23.54
CA ARG A 178 -22.24 26.55 23.63
C ARG A 178 -23.15 27.39 22.75
N GLU A 179 -22.98 28.73 22.77
CA GLU A 179 -23.81 29.67 22.00
C GLU A 179 -23.63 29.48 20.48
N LEU A 180 -22.41 29.16 20.01
CA LEU A 180 -22.07 28.99 18.61
C LEU A 180 -22.03 27.51 18.18
N GLU A 181 -22.47 26.60 19.01
CA GLU A 181 -22.40 25.12 18.80
C GLU A 181 -20.99 24.62 18.44
N LEU A 182 -19.97 25.16 19.10
CA LEU A 182 -18.57 24.85 18.89
C LEU A 182 -17.91 24.26 20.14
N SER A 183 -16.81 23.56 19.96
CA SER A 183 -15.98 23.19 21.10
C SER A 183 -15.32 24.40 21.76
N LYS A 184 -15.04 24.34 23.06
CA LYS A 184 -14.31 25.40 23.81
C LYS A 184 -12.98 25.75 23.13
N ALA A 185 -12.25 24.75 22.63
CA ALA A 185 -10.98 24.94 21.92
C ALA A 185 -11.17 25.73 20.62
N ARG A 186 -12.24 25.43 19.88
CA ARG A 186 -12.56 26.15 18.63
C ARG A 186 -13.00 27.60 18.93
N ALA A 187 -13.80 27.83 19.95
CA ALA A 187 -14.16 29.19 20.37
C ALA A 187 -12.94 30.02 20.77
N TYR A 188 -11.98 29.43 21.49
CA TYR A 188 -10.72 30.08 21.80
C TYR A 188 -9.94 30.48 20.54
N GLN A 189 -9.81 29.56 19.58
CA GLN A 189 -9.12 29.83 18.30
C GLN A 189 -9.76 30.99 17.55
N LEU A 190 -11.09 30.98 17.38
CA LEU A 190 -11.83 32.02 16.64
C LEU A 190 -11.67 33.42 17.29
N CYS A 191 -11.71 33.49 18.60
CA CYS A 191 -11.53 34.76 19.31
C CYS A 191 -10.12 35.34 19.15
N ASN A 192 -9.09 34.49 18.93
CA ASN A 192 -7.70 34.89 18.79
C ASN A 192 -7.18 34.82 17.35
N GLU A 193 -8.04 34.51 16.38
CA GLU A 193 -7.68 34.52 14.95
C GLU A 193 -7.53 35.99 14.49
N GLN A 194 -6.35 36.36 13.94
CA GLN A 194 -6.05 37.71 13.44
C GLN A 194 -6.69 37.97 12.09
#